data_9b3cde122d81cba588c9b24223e271b0
#
_entry.id   9b3cde122d81cba588c9b24223e271b0
#
_cell.length_a   1.000
_cell.length_b   1.000
_cell.length_c   1.000
_cell.angle_alpha   90.00
_cell.angle_beta   90.00
_cell.angle_gamma   90.00
#
_symmetry.space_group_name_H-M   'P 1'
#
loop_
_entity.id
_entity.type
_entity.pdbx_description
1 polymer ?
#
loop_
_entity_poly.entity_id
_entity_poly.type
_entity_poly.pdbx_seq_one_letter_code
_entity_poly.pdbx_strand_id
1 'polypeptide(L)'
;MNLVSMMLPILFVGLYSPVSDDSEVTLDSVPPVVVKTIPEAGAKDIDPKITEIKVTFSKKVLNDSWTWSTLSKESFPKLNGNPKFLADERTCVLPVKLEPGKTYAIWLNSAKFGNFKDAEGQPAVPYLLVFRTKK
;
A
#
# COMPACT_ATOMS: atom_id res chain seq x y z
N MET A 1 -9.77 -8.13 53.80
CA MET A 1 -9.51 -7.98 53.25
C MET A 1 -9.45 -7.68 52.31
N ASN A 2 -9.66 -7.75 52.27
CA ASN A 2 -9.49 -7.53 51.43
C ASN A 2 -9.21 -6.98 50.54
N LEU A 3 -8.99 -6.86 50.57
CA LEU A 3 -8.54 -6.32 49.78
C LEU A 3 -8.01 -6.34 48.85
N VAL A 4 -7.86 -6.57 48.92
CA VAL A 4 -7.16 -6.81 48.25
C VAL A 4 -7.42 -6.99 47.14
N SER A 5 -7.81 -7.44 47.11
CA SER A 5 -8.03 -7.76 46.07
C SER A 5 -8.18 -6.99 45.11
N MET A 6 -8.26 -6.50 45.21
CA MET A 6 -8.28 -5.90 44.38
C MET A 6 -7.48 -5.50 43.73
N MET A 7 -7.02 -5.50 43.65
CA MET A 7 -6.22 -5.11 43.16
C MET A 7 -5.79 -5.54 42.29
N LEU A 8 -5.78 -5.94 42.29
CA LEU A 8 -5.27 -6.53 41.61
C LEU A 8 -5.53 -6.53 40.31
N PRO A 9 -6.00 -6.82 40.00
CA PRO A 9 -6.40 -7.07 38.71
C PRO A 9 -6.24 -5.97 37.88
N ILE A 10 -6.33 -5.04 38.28
CA ILE A 10 -6.26 -3.96 37.59
C ILE A 10 -5.07 -3.72 36.97
N LEU A 11 -4.12 -4.01 37.53
CA LEU A 11 -2.97 -3.75 37.03
C LEU A 11 -2.75 -4.25 35.78
N PHE A 12 -2.99 -5.41 35.61
CA PHE A 12 -2.62 -5.99 34.44
C PHE A 12 -3.28 -5.40 33.28
N VAL A 13 -4.25 -4.72 33.52
CA VAL A 13 -4.94 -4.17 32.51
C VAL A 13 -4.13 -3.19 31.88
N GLY A 14 -3.41 -2.51 32.57
CA GLY A 14 -2.70 -1.47 32.01
C GLY A 14 -1.48 -1.87 31.33
N LEU A 15 -1.22 -3.08 31.27
CA LEU A 15 -0.07 -3.48 30.68
C LEU A 15 0.08 -3.11 29.32
N TYR A 16 -0.76 -3.40 28.49
CA TYR A 16 -0.51 -3.24 27.11
C TYR A 16 -0.93 -1.94 26.56
N SER A 17 -1.90 -1.41 27.07
CA SER A 17 -2.48 -0.30 26.43
C SER A 17 -1.82 1.01 26.69
N PRO A 18 -1.35 1.27 27.80
CA PRO A 18 -0.89 2.58 28.13
C PRO A 18 0.16 3.10 27.20
N VAL A 19 1.00 2.27 26.78
CA VAL A 19 2.07 2.72 25.98
C VAL A 19 1.63 3.27 24.67
N SER A 20 0.77 2.56 24.02
CA SER A 20 0.35 3.02 22.71
C SER A 20 -0.53 4.24 22.83
N ASP A 21 -1.25 4.39 23.92
CA ASP A 21 -2.13 5.51 24.05
C ASP A 21 -1.41 6.83 24.20
N ASP A 22 -0.17 6.80 24.62
CA ASP A 22 0.62 8.01 24.80
C ASP A 22 1.39 8.39 23.57
N SER A 23 1.35 7.55 22.55
CA SER A 23 2.10 7.82 21.33
C SER A 23 1.36 8.82 20.47
N GLU A 24 2.09 9.81 20.02
CA GLU A 24 1.52 10.78 19.10
C GLU A 24 1.43 10.19 17.71
N VAL A 25 0.30 10.31 17.06
CA VAL A 25 0.11 9.85 15.68
C VAL A 25 0.54 10.97 14.73
N THR A 26 1.57 10.72 13.93
CA THR A 26 2.04 11.68 12.95
C THR A 26 2.22 10.97 11.62
N LEU A 27 2.47 11.73 10.57
CA LEU A 27 2.74 11.12 9.28
C LEU A 27 3.97 10.21 9.34
N ASP A 28 4.93 10.55 10.17
CA ASP A 28 6.13 9.74 10.28
C ASP A 28 5.96 8.51 11.16
N SER A 29 5.02 8.53 12.10
CA SER A 29 4.84 7.40 13.02
C SER A 29 3.97 6.29 12.45
N VAL A 30 3.26 6.53 11.35
CA VAL A 30 2.38 5.54 10.75
C VAL A 30 2.92 5.05 9.41
N PRO A 31 2.55 3.85 8.97
CA PRO A 31 3.02 3.36 7.68
C PRO A 31 2.46 4.17 6.52
N PRO A 32 3.11 4.14 5.36
CA PRO A 32 2.54 4.77 4.18
C PRO A 32 1.22 4.13 3.78
N VAL A 33 0.34 4.91 3.19
CA VAL A 33 -0.88 4.39 2.58
C VAL A 33 -0.99 4.94 1.17
N VAL A 34 -1.69 4.22 0.30
CA VAL A 34 -1.94 4.68 -1.07
C VAL A 34 -2.97 5.79 -1.00
N VAL A 35 -2.65 6.94 -1.59
CA VAL A 35 -3.57 8.07 -1.63
C VAL A 35 -4.08 8.34 -3.05
N LYS A 36 -3.42 7.82 -4.07
CA LYS A 36 -3.83 8.03 -5.46
C LYS A 36 -3.25 6.96 -6.35
N THR A 37 -4.04 6.52 -7.33
CA THR A 37 -3.55 5.66 -8.40
C THR A 37 -4.02 6.21 -9.75
N ILE A 38 -3.23 5.94 -10.79
CA ILE A 38 -3.59 6.22 -12.17
C ILE A 38 -3.29 4.94 -12.95
N PRO A 39 -4.27 4.22 -13.45
CA PRO A 39 -5.72 4.51 -13.44
C PRO A 39 -6.31 4.49 -12.03
N GLU A 40 -7.44 5.18 -11.87
CA GLU A 40 -8.14 5.21 -10.60
C GLU A 40 -8.75 3.84 -10.31
N ALA A 41 -8.71 3.43 -9.06
CA ALA A 41 -9.30 2.17 -8.65
C ALA A 41 -10.79 2.14 -8.94
N GLY A 42 -11.27 1.08 -9.57
CA GLY A 42 -12.67 0.93 -9.95
C GLY A 42 -13.05 1.53 -11.29
N ALA A 43 -12.13 2.18 -11.99
CA ALA A 43 -12.42 2.74 -13.31
C ALA A 43 -12.70 1.63 -14.32
N LYS A 44 -13.67 1.84 -15.22
CA LYS A 44 -14.15 0.80 -16.12
C LYS A 44 -13.91 1.09 -17.61
N ASP A 45 -13.38 2.25 -17.94
CA ASP A 45 -13.23 2.65 -19.35
C ASP A 45 -11.87 3.26 -19.60
N ILE A 46 -10.85 2.65 -19.05
CA ILE A 46 -9.48 3.13 -19.21
C ILE A 46 -9.00 2.86 -20.62
N ASP A 47 -8.33 3.84 -21.22
CA ASP A 47 -7.75 3.69 -22.54
C ASP A 47 -6.64 2.63 -22.49
N PRO A 48 -6.73 1.54 -23.26
CA PRO A 48 -5.70 0.52 -23.23
C PRO A 48 -4.35 0.98 -23.78
N LYS A 49 -4.29 2.16 -24.38
CA LYS A 49 -3.03 2.70 -24.89
C LYS A 49 -2.17 3.36 -23.85
N ILE A 50 -2.64 3.53 -22.61
CA ILE A 50 -1.77 4.08 -21.58
C ILE A 50 -0.58 3.14 -21.38
N THR A 51 0.54 3.71 -21.05
CA THR A 51 1.80 2.95 -20.96
C THR A 51 2.32 2.83 -19.54
N GLU A 52 1.66 3.43 -18.58
CA GLU A 52 2.13 3.47 -17.20
C GLU A 52 0.99 3.36 -16.22
N ILE A 53 1.26 2.70 -15.10
CA ILE A 53 0.39 2.71 -13.94
C ILE A 53 1.17 3.44 -12.86
N LYS A 54 0.52 4.34 -12.12
CA LYS A 54 1.19 5.12 -11.07
C LYS A 54 0.49 4.94 -9.75
N VAL A 55 1.29 4.89 -8.68
CA VAL A 55 0.78 4.89 -7.32
C VAL A 55 1.48 5.99 -6.54
N THR A 56 0.71 6.78 -5.78
CA THR A 56 1.25 7.81 -4.91
C THR A 56 0.92 7.45 -3.47
N PHE A 57 1.92 7.54 -2.62
CA PHE A 57 1.78 7.22 -1.20
C PHE A 57 1.64 8.47 -0.35
N SER A 58 1.14 8.31 0.87
CA SER A 58 0.90 9.42 1.80
C SER A 58 2.17 10.07 2.32
N LYS A 59 3.31 9.41 2.17
CA LYS A 59 4.59 9.91 2.65
C LYS A 59 5.68 9.35 1.74
N LYS A 60 6.91 9.81 1.93
CA LYS A 60 8.03 9.33 1.13
C LYS A 60 8.29 7.86 1.39
N VAL A 61 8.63 7.14 0.33
CA VAL A 61 8.99 5.73 0.40
C VAL A 61 10.39 5.56 -0.17
N LEU A 62 11.04 4.46 0.20
CA LEU A 62 12.37 4.16 -0.33
C LEU A 62 12.27 3.94 -1.84
N ASN A 63 13.29 4.37 -2.55
CA ASN A 63 13.27 4.34 -4.01
C ASN A 63 14.03 3.16 -4.60
N ASP A 64 14.39 2.20 -3.79
CA ASP A 64 15.14 1.02 -4.23
C ASP A 64 14.38 -0.28 -3.99
N SER A 65 13.14 -0.21 -3.57
CA SER A 65 12.35 -1.41 -3.35
C SER A 65 10.87 -1.15 -3.65
N TRP A 66 10.20 -2.19 -4.14
CA TRP A 66 8.79 -2.10 -4.53
C TRP A 66 8.16 -3.49 -4.50
N THR A 67 6.83 -3.52 -4.41
CA THR A 67 6.06 -4.73 -4.60
C THR A 67 4.82 -4.43 -5.44
N TRP A 68 4.85 -4.85 -6.67
CA TRP A 68 3.70 -4.90 -7.56
C TRP A 68 3.40 -6.38 -7.73
N SER A 69 2.38 -6.87 -7.07
CA SER A 69 2.17 -8.31 -6.92
C SER A 69 0.89 -8.80 -7.57
N THR A 70 0.87 -10.08 -7.85
CA THR A 70 -0.19 -10.73 -8.63
C THR A 70 -1.38 -11.12 -7.76
N LEU A 71 -2.59 -10.75 -8.17
CA LEU A 71 -3.79 -11.35 -7.62
C LEU A 71 -4.06 -12.65 -8.36
N SER A 72 -4.05 -12.60 -9.70
CA SER A 72 -4.14 -13.78 -10.54
C SER A 72 -3.23 -13.57 -11.74
N LYS A 73 -2.79 -14.65 -12.34
CA LYS A 73 -1.89 -14.57 -13.48
C LYS A 73 -2.51 -13.79 -14.63
N GLU A 74 -3.78 -14.02 -14.88
CA GLU A 74 -4.44 -13.40 -16.02
C GLU A 74 -4.76 -11.93 -15.82
N SER A 75 -4.91 -11.50 -14.58
CA SER A 75 -5.25 -10.11 -14.28
C SER A 75 -4.02 -9.21 -14.09
N PHE A 76 -2.83 -9.77 -14.14
CA PHE A 76 -1.62 -8.96 -14.00
C PHE A 76 -1.21 -8.41 -15.36
N PRO A 77 -0.84 -7.13 -15.46
CA PRO A 77 -0.48 -6.55 -16.74
C PRO A 77 0.87 -7.05 -17.24
N LYS A 78 1.05 -7.00 -18.54
CA LYS A 78 2.35 -7.26 -19.13
C LYS A 78 3.25 -6.08 -18.79
N LEU A 79 4.42 -6.35 -18.25
CA LEU A 79 5.37 -5.30 -17.89
C LEU A 79 6.17 -4.87 -19.10
N ASN A 80 6.48 -3.59 -19.16
CA ASN A 80 7.26 -3.02 -20.26
C ASN A 80 8.40 -2.17 -19.71
N GLY A 81 9.10 -2.69 -18.71
CA GLY A 81 10.22 -2.02 -18.09
C GLY A 81 10.18 -2.15 -16.58
N ASN A 82 11.18 -1.61 -15.94
CA ASN A 82 11.28 -1.64 -14.48
C ASN A 82 10.52 -0.49 -13.85
N PRO A 83 10.00 -0.68 -12.64
CA PRO A 83 9.40 0.42 -11.90
C PRO A 83 10.41 1.53 -11.64
N LYS A 84 9.93 2.75 -11.54
CA LYS A 84 10.77 3.90 -11.19
C LYS A 84 10.03 4.84 -10.28
N PHE A 85 10.76 5.62 -9.51
CA PHE A 85 10.19 6.58 -8.58
C PHE A 85 10.34 7.98 -9.13
N LEU A 86 9.34 8.83 -8.91
CA LEU A 86 9.37 10.22 -9.36
C LEU A 86 10.11 11.10 -8.35
N ALA A 87 10.35 12.34 -8.73
CA ALA A 87 11.11 13.27 -7.89
C ALA A 87 10.43 13.60 -6.57
N ASP A 88 9.11 13.37 -6.46
CA ASP A 88 8.40 13.59 -5.20
C ASP A 88 8.71 12.54 -4.14
N GLU A 89 9.40 11.48 -4.52
CA GLU A 89 9.78 10.37 -3.64
C GLU A 89 8.57 9.65 -3.04
N ARG A 90 7.39 9.90 -3.57
CA ARG A 90 6.12 9.31 -3.10
C ARG A 90 5.40 8.55 -4.19
N THR A 91 5.79 8.72 -5.44
CA THR A 91 5.10 8.12 -6.58
C THR A 91 5.99 7.11 -7.27
N CYS A 92 5.47 5.90 -7.45
CA CYS A 92 6.13 4.85 -8.19
C CYS A 92 5.37 4.60 -9.49
N VAL A 93 6.11 4.46 -10.58
CA VAL A 93 5.55 4.28 -11.92
C VAL A 93 5.91 2.89 -12.41
N LEU A 94 4.91 2.15 -12.87
CA LEU A 94 5.11 0.81 -13.45
C LEU A 94 4.84 0.89 -14.94
N PRO A 95 5.86 0.67 -15.80
CA PRO A 95 5.64 0.62 -17.25
C PRO A 95 4.88 -0.65 -17.60
N VAL A 96 3.81 -0.51 -18.39
CA VAL A 96 2.96 -1.64 -18.75
C VAL A 96 2.52 -1.56 -20.20
N LYS A 97 2.02 -2.70 -20.68
CA LYS A 97 1.34 -2.78 -21.96
C LYS A 97 -0.01 -3.45 -21.70
N LEU A 98 -1.09 -2.71 -21.95
CA LEU A 98 -2.44 -3.17 -21.65
C LEU A 98 -3.16 -3.63 -22.91
N GLU A 99 -4.16 -4.49 -22.72
CA GLU A 99 -5.04 -4.98 -23.78
C GLU A 99 -6.43 -4.39 -23.64
N PRO A 100 -7.17 -4.23 -24.73
CA PRO A 100 -8.53 -3.71 -24.65
C PRO A 100 -9.48 -4.71 -24.00
N GLY A 101 -10.49 -4.17 -23.32
CA GLY A 101 -11.58 -4.99 -22.77
C GLY A 101 -11.18 -5.93 -21.66
N LYS A 102 -10.15 -5.60 -20.89
CA LYS A 102 -9.61 -6.50 -19.90
C LYS A 102 -9.64 -5.88 -18.50
N THR A 103 -9.89 -6.71 -17.50
CA THR A 103 -9.84 -6.28 -16.10
C THR A 103 -8.47 -6.63 -15.53
N TYR A 104 -7.84 -5.65 -14.93
CA TYR A 104 -6.53 -5.79 -14.29
C TYR A 104 -6.67 -5.66 -12.79
N ALA A 105 -5.93 -6.46 -12.06
CA ALA A 105 -5.91 -6.42 -10.61
C ALA A 105 -4.46 -6.61 -10.14
N ILE A 106 -3.97 -5.65 -9.37
CA ILE A 106 -2.57 -5.62 -8.95
C ILE A 106 -2.51 -5.26 -7.47
N TRP A 107 -1.78 -6.05 -6.69
CA TRP A 107 -1.50 -5.70 -5.30
C TRP A 107 -0.32 -4.74 -5.23
N LEU A 108 -0.51 -3.65 -4.51
CA LEU A 108 0.56 -2.73 -4.13
C LEU A 108 0.89 -3.08 -2.68
N ASN A 109 1.94 -3.80 -2.47
CA ASN A 109 2.21 -4.60 -1.29
C ASN A 109 1.09 -5.63 -1.08
N SER A 110 1.43 -6.72 -0.45
CA SER A 110 0.46 -7.75 -0.08
C SER A 110 0.79 -8.21 1.33
N ALA A 111 -0.04 -9.10 1.88
CA ALA A 111 0.24 -9.64 3.20
C ALA A 111 1.59 -10.36 3.24
N LYS A 112 2.04 -10.87 2.10
CA LYS A 112 3.28 -11.64 2.02
C LYS A 112 4.49 -10.80 1.64
N PHE A 113 4.31 -9.77 0.82
CA PHE A 113 5.41 -8.96 0.32
C PHE A 113 5.15 -7.49 0.58
N GLY A 114 6.03 -6.84 1.32
CA GLY A 114 5.85 -5.43 1.70
C GLY A 114 7.07 -4.58 1.40
N ASN A 115 7.47 -4.51 0.12
CA ASN A 115 8.68 -3.78 -0.25
C ASN A 115 8.46 -2.31 -0.61
N PHE A 116 7.21 -1.85 -0.71
CA PHE A 116 6.95 -0.42 -0.63
C PHE A 116 6.97 -0.08 0.86
N LYS A 117 7.96 0.67 1.30
CA LYS A 117 8.10 0.98 2.72
C LYS A 117 8.78 2.32 2.92
N ASP A 118 8.58 2.91 4.07
CA ASP A 118 9.18 4.21 4.39
C ASP A 118 10.62 4.04 4.87
N ALA A 119 11.24 5.16 5.23
CA ALA A 119 12.64 5.16 5.65
C ALA A 119 12.89 4.37 6.94
N GLU A 120 11.86 4.23 7.78
CA GLU A 120 11.94 3.43 9.00
C GLU A 120 11.67 1.96 8.77
N GLY A 121 11.40 1.57 7.53
CA GLY A 121 11.14 0.17 7.20
C GLY A 121 9.69 -0.26 7.40
N GLN A 122 8.77 0.67 7.64
CA GLN A 122 7.36 0.32 7.80
C GLN A 122 6.75 0.08 6.42
N PRO A 123 6.22 -1.13 6.17
CA PRO A 123 5.60 -1.41 4.87
C PRO A 123 4.32 -0.60 4.69
N ALA A 124 4.07 -0.15 3.48
CA ALA A 124 2.80 0.48 3.14
C ALA A 124 1.66 -0.50 3.34
N VAL A 125 0.52 0.00 3.78
CA VAL A 125 -0.68 -0.82 3.92
C VAL A 125 -1.02 -1.40 2.55
N PRO A 126 -1.27 -2.71 2.46
CA PRO A 126 -1.59 -3.33 1.17
C PRO A 126 -2.81 -2.70 0.51
N TYR A 127 -2.76 -2.57 -0.80
CA TYR A 127 -3.82 -1.92 -1.56
C TYR A 127 -4.04 -2.70 -2.86
N LEU A 128 -5.26 -3.08 -3.12
CA LEU A 128 -5.59 -3.79 -4.35
C LEU A 128 -6.13 -2.80 -5.38
N LEU A 129 -5.37 -2.61 -6.45
CA LEU A 129 -5.79 -1.75 -7.55
C LEU A 129 -6.49 -2.60 -8.61
N VAL A 130 -7.74 -2.29 -8.89
CA VAL A 130 -8.52 -2.99 -9.92
C VAL A 130 -9.10 -1.95 -10.87
N PHE A 131 -8.93 -2.17 -12.16
CA PHE A 131 -9.54 -1.33 -13.18
C PHE A 131 -9.78 -2.14 -14.45
N ARG A 132 -10.56 -1.59 -15.37
CA ARG A 132 -10.89 -2.26 -16.63
C ARG A 132 -10.61 -1.33 -17.79
N THR A 133 -10.02 -1.87 -18.85
CA THR A 133 -9.81 -1.11 -20.08
C THR A 133 -11.07 -1.19 -20.95
N LYS A 134 -11.29 -0.15 -21.73
CA LYS A 134 -12.39 -0.17 -22.70
C LYS A 134 -12.02 -1.02 -23.90
N LYS A 135 -13.02 -1.44 -24.62
CA LYS A 135 -12.85 -2.29 -25.79
C LYS A 135 -12.28 -1.54 -26.99
#